data_6c5e7a560142cf5de49efcb29b129c56
#
_entry.id   6c5e7a560142cf5de49efcb29b129c56
#
_cell.length_a   1.000
_cell.length_b   1.000
_cell.length_c   1.000
_cell.angle_alpha   90.00
_cell.angle_beta   90.00
_cell.angle_gamma   90.00
#
_symmetry.space_group_name_H-M   'P 1'
#
loop_
_entity.id
_entity.type
_entity.pdbx_description
1 polymer ?
#
loop_
_entity_poly.entity_id
_entity_poly.type
_entity_poly.pdbx_seq_one_letter_code
_entity_poly.pdbx_strand_id
1 'polypeptide(L)'
;MPAVGSAAAEARRLVRIQLTEWHTSGETRDNAQLIVSELVTNALRHTGGHFIGCELRLLGGALRVAVSGEGCGPTGTPELPDDDDEGGRGLVLVVALSSSWGVRPGESGFGHVVWADLPLRPVGPIGLPD
;
A
#
# COMPACT_ATOMS: atom_id res chain seq x y z
N MET A 1 -0.46 4.25 13.18
CA MET A 1 -1.76 4.94 13.27
C MET A 1 -2.81 4.02 13.84
N PRO A 2 -3.86 4.56 14.47
CA PRO A 2 -4.95 3.73 14.97
C PRO A 2 -5.68 3.01 13.84
N ALA A 3 -6.15 1.79 14.14
CA ALA A 3 -6.89 0.99 13.18
C ALA A 3 -8.37 1.39 13.16
N VAL A 4 -8.65 2.57 12.63
CA VAL A 4 -10.00 3.14 12.57
C VAL A 4 -10.35 3.49 11.12
N GLY A 5 -11.63 3.76 10.87
CA GLY A 5 -12.12 3.99 9.52
C GLY A 5 -11.45 5.14 8.77
N SER A 6 -10.88 6.12 9.48
CA SER A 6 -10.18 7.24 8.86
C SER A 6 -8.71 6.91 8.52
N ALA A 7 -8.22 5.73 8.87
CA ALA A 7 -6.81 5.39 8.66
C ALA A 7 -6.40 5.44 7.20
N ALA A 8 -7.27 5.03 6.28
CA ALA A 8 -6.94 5.08 4.85
C ALA A 8 -6.72 6.52 4.37
N ALA A 9 -7.54 7.45 4.81
CA ALA A 9 -7.38 8.87 4.45
C ALA A 9 -6.09 9.44 5.03
N GLU A 10 -5.80 9.11 6.27
CA GLU A 10 -4.56 9.54 6.93
C GLU A 10 -3.34 8.98 6.22
N ALA A 11 -3.38 7.71 5.86
CA ALA A 11 -2.28 7.08 5.14
C ALA A 11 -2.06 7.74 3.78
N ARG A 12 -3.11 8.04 3.04
CA ARG A 12 -2.98 8.74 1.76
C ARG A 12 -2.31 10.09 1.93
N ARG A 13 -2.71 10.83 2.96
CA ARG A 13 -2.13 12.13 3.23
C ARG A 13 -0.64 12.05 3.53
N LEU A 14 -0.25 11.11 4.37
CA LEU A 14 1.15 10.92 4.75
C LEU A 14 2.00 10.48 3.55
N VAL A 15 1.47 9.58 2.74
CA VAL A 15 2.15 9.13 1.52
C VAL A 15 2.36 10.30 0.56
N ARG A 16 1.34 11.10 0.34
CA ARG A 16 1.45 12.26 -0.55
C ARG A 16 2.51 13.25 -0.07
N ILE A 17 2.54 13.53 1.22
CA ILE A 17 3.52 14.44 1.79
C ILE A 17 4.94 13.89 1.58
N GLN A 18 5.16 12.64 1.92
CA GLN A 18 6.49 12.04 1.82
C GLN A 18 6.96 11.96 0.38
N LEU A 19 6.09 11.56 -0.53
CA LEU A 19 6.49 11.42 -1.93
C LEU A 19 6.70 12.77 -2.61
N THR A 20 5.98 13.80 -2.17
CA THR A 20 6.24 15.16 -2.64
C THR A 20 7.63 15.61 -2.17
N GLU A 21 7.97 15.31 -0.94
CA GLU A 21 9.28 15.64 -0.39
C GLU A 21 10.41 14.92 -1.12
N TRP A 22 10.15 13.69 -1.56
CA TRP A 22 11.12 12.90 -2.33
C TRP A 22 11.13 13.24 -3.82
N HIS A 23 10.34 14.21 -4.24
CA HIS A 23 10.26 14.66 -5.64
C HIS A 23 9.89 13.55 -6.62
N THR A 24 9.00 12.67 -6.21
CA THR A 24 8.51 11.62 -7.12
C THR A 24 7.54 12.22 -8.14
N SER A 25 7.30 11.49 -9.23
CA SER A 25 6.37 11.93 -10.25
C SER A 25 4.93 11.96 -9.73
N GLY A 26 4.09 12.75 -10.36
CA GLY A 26 2.66 12.80 -10.02
C GLY A 26 1.98 11.45 -10.19
N GLU A 27 2.34 10.73 -11.26
CA GLU A 27 1.79 9.39 -11.49
C GLU A 27 2.16 8.43 -10.37
N THR A 28 3.42 8.43 -9.95
CA THR A 28 3.86 7.60 -8.84
C THR A 28 3.11 7.94 -7.55
N ARG A 29 2.96 9.24 -7.26
CA ARG A 29 2.21 9.67 -6.08
C ARG A 29 0.76 9.20 -6.12
N ASP A 30 0.10 9.35 -7.25
CA ASP A 30 -1.29 8.95 -7.39
C ASP A 30 -1.45 7.44 -7.21
N ASN A 31 -0.59 6.67 -7.85
CA ASN A 31 -0.64 5.22 -7.75
C ASN A 31 -0.32 4.75 -6.33
N ALA A 32 0.65 5.37 -5.68
CA ALA A 32 1.00 5.01 -4.31
C ALA A 32 -0.14 5.32 -3.34
N GLN A 33 -0.85 6.43 -3.55
CA GLN A 33 -2.00 6.74 -2.71
C GLN A 33 -3.12 5.73 -2.88
N LEU A 34 -3.37 5.30 -4.11
CA LEU A 34 -4.36 4.24 -4.35
C LEU A 34 -3.96 2.95 -3.66
N ILE A 35 -2.71 2.54 -3.82
CA ILE A 35 -2.23 1.30 -3.22
C ILE A 35 -2.29 1.35 -1.70
N VAL A 36 -1.77 2.41 -1.08
CA VAL A 36 -1.78 2.47 0.39
C VAL A 36 -3.21 2.47 0.92
N SER A 37 -4.12 3.15 0.25
CA SER A 37 -5.52 3.17 0.65
C SER A 37 -6.10 1.76 0.65
N GLU A 38 -5.83 0.99 -0.39
CA GLU A 38 -6.36 -0.36 -0.51
C GLU A 38 -5.70 -1.33 0.47
N LEU A 39 -4.40 -1.18 0.69
CA LEU A 39 -3.71 -2.02 1.66
C LEU A 39 -4.18 -1.72 3.09
N VAL A 40 -4.42 -0.45 3.42
CA VAL A 40 -4.95 -0.09 4.74
C VAL A 40 -6.37 -0.62 4.91
N THR A 41 -7.22 -0.47 3.90
CA THR A 41 -8.58 -0.99 3.95
C THR A 41 -8.57 -2.51 4.14
N ASN A 42 -7.69 -3.19 3.42
CA ASN A 42 -7.52 -4.64 3.56
C ASN A 42 -7.07 -5.01 4.97
N ALA A 43 -6.10 -4.28 5.52
CA ALA A 43 -5.62 -4.53 6.87
C ALA A 43 -6.73 -4.33 7.91
N LEU A 44 -7.55 -3.29 7.76
CA LEU A 44 -8.68 -3.05 8.66
C LEU A 44 -9.68 -4.20 8.67
N ARG A 45 -9.85 -4.87 7.55
CA ARG A 45 -10.77 -6.00 7.44
C ARG A 45 -10.23 -7.26 8.08
N HIS A 46 -8.92 -7.43 8.12
CA HIS A 46 -8.27 -8.66 8.55
C HIS A 46 -7.56 -8.55 9.89
N THR A 47 -7.58 -7.39 10.50
CA THR A 47 -6.91 -7.21 11.79
C THR A 47 -7.93 -7.13 12.92
N GLY A 48 -7.59 -7.76 14.04
CA GLY A 48 -8.31 -7.55 15.28
C GLY A 48 -7.58 -6.59 16.22
N GLY A 49 -6.49 -6.01 15.74
CA GLY A 49 -5.64 -5.17 16.58
C GLY A 49 -6.06 -3.70 16.60
N HIS A 50 -5.25 -2.90 17.25
CA HIS A 50 -5.55 -1.49 17.48
C HIS A 50 -4.75 -0.55 16.59
N PHE A 51 -3.70 -1.03 15.95
CA PHE A 51 -2.80 -0.19 15.17
C PHE A 51 -2.48 -0.79 13.82
N ILE A 52 -2.26 0.09 12.87
CA ILE A 52 -1.80 -0.24 11.53
C ILE A 52 -0.54 0.57 11.29
N GLY A 53 0.50 -0.07 10.77
CA GLY A 53 1.73 0.60 10.39
C GLY A 53 1.80 0.77 8.89
N CYS A 54 2.38 1.86 8.45
CA CYS A 54 2.63 2.12 7.03
C CYS A 54 4.10 2.46 6.86
N GLU A 55 4.71 1.92 5.82
CA GLU A 55 6.12 2.18 5.53
C GLU A 55 6.29 2.44 4.04
N LEU A 56 7.14 3.40 3.72
CA LEU A 56 7.54 3.68 2.35
C LEU A 56 9.04 3.51 2.26
N ARG A 57 9.51 2.80 1.24
CA ARG A 57 10.94 2.59 1.02
C ARG A 57 11.27 2.76 -0.44
N LEU A 58 12.38 3.44 -0.71
CA LEU A 58 12.92 3.53 -2.06
C LEU A 58 13.88 2.37 -2.27
N LEU A 59 13.63 1.57 -3.30
CA LEU A 59 14.40 0.38 -3.59
C LEU A 59 14.95 0.46 -5.02
N GLY A 60 15.97 1.29 -5.21
CA GLY A 60 16.52 1.48 -6.54
C GLY A 60 15.45 2.01 -7.50
N GLY A 61 15.03 1.22 -8.46
CA GLY A 61 14.01 1.65 -9.44
C GLY A 61 12.57 1.46 -8.98
N ALA A 62 12.32 1.18 -7.71
CA ALA A 62 10.97 0.92 -7.22
C ALA A 62 10.69 1.63 -5.91
N LEU A 63 9.41 1.88 -5.66
CA LEU A 63 8.91 2.35 -4.38
C LEU A 63 8.14 1.22 -3.73
N ARG A 64 8.53 0.82 -2.53
CA ARG A 64 7.77 -0.17 -1.77
C ARG A 64 6.83 0.52 -0.81
N VAL A 65 5.57 0.14 -0.90
CA VAL A 65 4.53 0.53 0.04
C VAL A 65 4.20 -0.71 0.86
N ALA A 66 4.29 -0.62 2.18
CA ALA A 66 4.01 -1.74 3.05
C ALA A 66 3.05 -1.30 4.16
N VAL A 67 2.09 -2.16 4.47
CA VAL A 67 1.13 -1.92 5.53
C VAL A 67 1.14 -3.13 6.45
N SER A 68 1.36 -2.89 7.73
CA SER A 68 1.36 -3.92 8.74
C SER A 68 0.10 -3.86 9.59
N GLY A 69 -0.35 -5.01 10.02
CA GLY A 69 -1.50 -5.13 10.92
C GLY A 69 -1.22 -6.17 11.97
N GLU A 70 -1.97 -6.07 13.09
CA GLU A 70 -1.82 -6.95 14.22
C GLU A 70 -2.65 -8.17 13.97
N GLY A 71 -2.96 -8.98 13.68
CA GLY A 71 -3.82 -10.11 13.48
C GLY A 71 -3.19 -11.07 12.49
N CYS A 72 -3.94 -12.07 12.12
CA CYS A 72 -3.45 -13.11 11.22
C CYS A 72 -3.31 -12.64 9.78
N GLY A 73 -4.02 -11.57 9.41
CA GLY A 73 -4.00 -11.07 8.06
C GLY A 73 -4.58 -12.05 7.04
N PRO A 74 -4.46 -11.71 5.77
CA PRO A 74 -4.88 -12.63 4.74
C PRO A 74 -3.95 -13.84 4.70
N THR A 75 -4.52 -15.01 4.54
CA THR A 75 -3.75 -16.25 4.45
C THR A 75 -3.47 -16.56 2.98
N GLY A 76 -2.23 -16.91 2.70
CA GLY A 76 -1.84 -17.25 1.35
C GLY A 76 -1.75 -16.04 0.43
N THR A 77 -1.88 -16.25 -0.87
CA THR A 77 -1.91 -15.15 -1.83
C THR A 77 -3.24 -14.43 -1.73
N PRO A 78 -3.26 -13.09 -1.86
CA PRO A 78 -4.52 -12.37 -1.95
C PRO A 78 -5.35 -12.93 -3.10
N GLU A 79 -6.53 -13.37 -2.78
CA GLU A 79 -7.42 -13.92 -3.79
C GLU A 79 -8.08 -12.78 -4.56
N LEU A 80 -8.41 -13.08 -5.82
CA LEU A 80 -9.24 -12.16 -6.56
C LEU A 80 -10.59 -12.08 -5.86
N PRO A 81 -11.19 -10.89 -5.78
CA PRO A 81 -12.43 -10.74 -5.06
C PRO A 81 -13.57 -11.45 -5.74
N ASP A 82 -14.48 -11.98 -4.93
CA ASP A 82 -15.78 -12.39 -5.43
C ASP A 82 -16.58 -11.15 -5.77
N ASP A 83 -17.56 -11.29 -6.64
CA ASP A 83 -18.41 -10.17 -7.02
C ASP A 83 -19.12 -9.54 -5.82
N ASP A 84 -19.35 -10.31 -4.78
CA ASP A 84 -20.02 -9.83 -3.57
C ASP A 84 -19.08 -9.21 -2.56
N ASP A 85 -17.78 -9.23 -2.81
CA ASP A 85 -16.78 -8.71 -1.89
C ASP A 85 -16.35 -7.31 -2.28
N GLU A 86 -16.98 -6.31 -1.71
CA GLU A 86 -16.65 -4.92 -1.99
C GLU A 86 -15.22 -4.57 -1.64
N GLY A 87 -14.66 -5.22 -0.63
CA GLY A 87 -13.30 -4.92 -0.21
C GLY A 87 -12.25 -5.52 -1.10
N GLY A 88 -12.61 -6.50 -1.92
CA GLY A 88 -11.64 -7.19 -2.74
C GLY A 88 -11.19 -6.43 -3.98
N ARG A 89 -11.88 -5.37 -4.36
CA ARG A 89 -11.49 -4.58 -5.54
C ARG A 89 -10.12 -3.97 -5.40
N GLY A 90 -9.75 -3.62 -4.17
CA GLY A 90 -8.47 -3.00 -3.91
C GLY A 90 -7.29 -3.88 -4.26
N LEU A 91 -7.40 -5.17 -3.99
CA LEU A 91 -6.31 -6.09 -4.31
C LEU A 91 -6.12 -6.23 -5.82
N VAL A 92 -7.19 -6.14 -6.60
CA VAL A 92 -7.07 -6.12 -8.05
C VAL A 92 -6.27 -4.91 -8.50
N LEU A 93 -6.53 -3.73 -7.93
CA LEU A 93 -5.77 -2.52 -8.24
C LEU A 93 -4.31 -2.66 -7.81
N VAL A 94 -4.07 -3.24 -6.64
CA VAL A 94 -2.70 -3.46 -6.17
C VAL A 94 -1.94 -4.35 -7.14
N VAL A 95 -2.54 -5.45 -7.56
CA VAL A 95 -1.91 -6.36 -8.52
C VAL A 95 -1.65 -5.64 -9.86
N ALA A 96 -2.63 -4.87 -10.34
CA ALA A 96 -2.51 -4.19 -11.63
C ALA A 96 -1.44 -3.11 -11.65
N LEU A 97 -1.28 -2.38 -10.54
CA LEU A 97 -0.36 -1.25 -10.48
C LEU A 97 1.04 -1.63 -10.00
N SER A 98 1.20 -2.80 -9.40
CA SER A 98 2.47 -3.20 -8.80
C SER A 98 3.29 -4.05 -9.75
N SER A 99 4.61 -3.88 -9.71
CA SER A 99 5.51 -4.79 -10.39
C SER A 99 5.70 -6.09 -9.59
N SER A 100 5.49 -6.00 -8.28
CA SER A 100 5.64 -7.13 -7.38
C SER A 100 4.84 -6.82 -6.11
N TRP A 101 4.31 -7.84 -5.45
CA TRP A 101 3.57 -7.67 -4.21
C TRP A 101 3.62 -8.98 -3.42
N GLY A 102 3.32 -8.92 -2.14
CA GLY A 102 3.28 -10.12 -1.32
C GLY A 102 2.77 -9.87 0.08
N VAL A 103 2.69 -10.95 0.83
CA VAL A 103 2.30 -10.94 2.24
C VAL A 103 3.39 -11.68 2.99
N ARG A 104 3.81 -11.13 4.12
CA ARG A 104 4.80 -11.79 4.98
C ARG A 104 4.39 -11.66 6.43
N PRO A 105 4.91 -12.52 7.32
CA PRO A 105 4.69 -12.36 8.75
C PRO A 105 5.29 -11.04 9.22
N GLY A 106 4.69 -10.47 10.25
CA GLY A 106 5.25 -9.31 10.91
C GLY A 106 6.54 -9.63 11.62
N GLU A 107 7.23 -8.61 12.09
CA GLU A 107 8.43 -8.78 12.89
C GLU A 107 8.10 -9.63 14.12
N SER A 108 9.00 -10.48 14.53
CA SER A 108 8.81 -11.42 15.63
C SER A 108 7.76 -12.48 15.34
N GLY A 109 7.31 -12.63 14.11
CA GLY A 109 6.29 -13.59 13.74
C GLY A 109 4.88 -13.21 14.16
N PHE A 110 4.69 -12.00 14.66
CA PHE A 110 3.40 -11.51 15.09
C PHE A 110 2.81 -10.54 14.07
N GLY A 111 1.53 -10.74 13.76
CA GLY A 111 0.87 -9.90 12.78
C GLY A 111 1.27 -10.25 11.35
N HIS A 112 1.03 -9.32 10.45
CA HIS A 112 1.30 -9.52 9.03
C HIS A 112 1.69 -8.21 8.37
N VAL A 113 2.39 -8.31 7.24
CA VAL A 113 2.73 -7.17 6.39
C VAL A 113 2.32 -7.50 4.97
N VAL A 114 1.53 -6.62 4.37
CA VAL A 114 1.22 -6.69 2.95
C VAL A 114 2.01 -5.58 2.27
N TRP A 115 2.73 -5.92 1.23
CA TRP A 115 3.60 -4.95 0.54
C TRP A 115 3.39 -4.99 -0.96
N ALA A 116 3.68 -3.87 -1.59
CA ALA A 116 3.59 -3.74 -3.04
C ALA A 116 4.71 -2.83 -3.52
N ASP A 117 5.35 -3.22 -4.61
CA ASP A 117 6.41 -2.44 -5.24
C ASP A 117 5.86 -1.79 -6.50
N LEU A 118 6.00 -0.48 -6.56
CA LEU A 118 5.65 0.32 -7.73
C LEU A 118 6.91 0.67 -8.50
N PRO A 119 6.91 0.51 -9.82
CA PRO A 119 8.04 1.03 -10.58
C PRO A 119 8.09 2.54 -10.43
N LEU A 120 9.26 3.08 -10.14
CA LEU A 120 9.45 4.52 -10.09
C LEU A 120 9.59 5.02 -11.52
N ARG A 121 8.74 5.96 -11.87
CA ARG A 121 8.90 6.64 -13.14
C ARG A 121 9.81 7.83 -12.92
N PRO A 122 10.85 7.97 -13.72
CA PRO A 122 11.71 9.15 -13.56
C PRO A 122 10.90 10.40 -13.82
N VAL A 123 11.21 11.47 -13.10
CA VAL A 123 10.66 12.77 -13.40
C VAL A 123 11.13 13.09 -14.81
N GLY A 124 10.20 13.44 -15.68
CA GLY A 124 10.54 13.66 -17.07
C GLY A 124 11.55 14.78 -17.26
N PRO A 125 12.23 14.81 -18.40
CA PRO A 125 13.08 15.93 -18.76
C PRO A 125 12.27 17.22 -18.73
N ILE A 126 12.98 18.34 -18.68
CA ILE A 126 12.34 19.64 -18.62
C ILE A 126 11.26 19.77 -19.68
N GLY A 127 10.06 20.11 -19.20
CA GLY A 127 8.93 20.34 -20.10
C GLY A 127 8.12 19.11 -20.46
N LEU A 128 8.53 17.92 -20.02
CA LEU A 128 7.78 16.71 -20.31
C LEU A 128 7.07 16.22 -19.06
N PRO A 129 5.78 15.89 -19.15
CA PRO A 129 5.08 15.26 -18.05
C PRO A 129 5.56 13.82 -17.87
N ASP A 130 5.36 13.32 -16.70
CA ASP A 130 5.69 11.92 -16.41
C ASP A 130 4.74 10.98 -17.12
#